data_2ae461086d343c8ea3cc96481188dc34
#
_entry.id   2ae461086d343c8ea3cc96481188dc34
#
_cell.length_a   1.000
_cell.length_b   1.000
_cell.length_c   1.000
_cell.angle_alpha   90.00
_cell.angle_beta   90.00
_cell.angle_gamma   90.00
#
_symmetry.space_group_name_H-M   'P 1'
#
loop_
_entity.id
_entity.type
_entity.pdbx_description
1 polymer ?
#
loop_
_entity_poly.entity_id
_entity_poly.type
_entity_poly.pdbx_seq_one_letter_code
_entity_poly.pdbx_strand_id
1 'polypeptide(L)'
;MNILFVIISLFLLLTSSTVSASDFNFDTGLALKSDLADKATITSMHTYNDRVVAVGVHGIILTSHNMGSTWKQAEQVPFTNTLTDIQCVSESQCWAVGHDFTILHSVDGGKNWEVQYNDIDFDAPFLSIHMSDYLNGIVVGAFGKSMTTNDGGENWSST
;
A
#
# COMPACT_ATOMS: atom_id res chain seq x y z
N MET A 1 34.46 29.77 -64.38
CA MET A 1 34.73 28.66 -63.44
C MET A 1 33.92 28.96 -62.17
N ASN A 2 32.66 28.52 -62.15
CA ASN A 2 31.68 28.85 -61.08
C ASN A 2 31.56 27.66 -60.15
N ILE A 3 31.97 27.87 -58.93
CA ILE A 3 31.84 26.89 -57.86
C ILE A 3 30.48 27.14 -57.19
N LEU A 4 29.56 26.20 -57.40
CA LEU A 4 28.24 26.20 -56.78
C LEU A 4 28.31 25.63 -55.34
N PHE A 5 28.16 26.49 -54.35
CA PHE A 5 28.00 26.06 -52.93
C PHE A 5 26.59 25.50 -52.72
N VAL A 6 26.49 24.20 -52.52
CA VAL A 6 25.26 23.56 -52.06
C VAL A 6 25.25 23.62 -50.54
N ILE A 7 24.44 24.48 -49.96
CA ILE A 7 24.15 24.51 -48.52
C ILE A 7 23.08 23.48 -48.25
N ILE A 8 23.48 22.32 -47.66
CA ILE A 8 22.55 21.33 -47.15
C ILE A 8 22.13 21.83 -45.76
N SER A 9 20.92 22.42 -45.71
CA SER A 9 20.27 22.76 -44.44
C SER A 9 19.72 21.49 -43.80
N LEU A 10 20.43 20.97 -42.79
CA LEU A 10 19.97 19.84 -41.97
C LEU A 10 18.91 20.37 -40.99
N PHE A 11 17.63 20.26 -41.36
CA PHE A 11 16.51 20.52 -40.45
C PHE A 11 16.46 19.37 -39.45
N LEU A 12 17.01 19.60 -38.23
CA LEU A 12 16.84 18.73 -37.07
C LEU A 12 15.40 18.91 -36.60
N LEU A 13 14.50 17.99 -36.95
CA LEU A 13 13.16 17.89 -36.39
C LEU A 13 13.31 17.38 -34.93
N LEU A 14 13.41 18.33 -34.01
CA LEU A 14 13.14 18.07 -32.58
C LEU A 14 11.64 17.79 -32.44
N THR A 15 11.24 16.55 -32.47
CA THR A 15 9.93 16.14 -31.98
C THR A 15 9.92 16.30 -30.48
N SER A 16 9.47 17.46 -30.03
CA SER A 16 9.11 17.62 -28.62
C SER A 16 7.89 16.72 -28.34
N SER A 17 8.11 15.55 -27.78
CA SER A 17 7.03 14.79 -27.16
C SER A 17 6.52 15.62 -25.98
N THR A 18 5.44 16.36 -26.19
CA THR A 18 4.71 16.98 -25.08
C THR A 18 4.05 15.84 -24.31
N VAL A 19 4.62 15.49 -23.16
CA VAL A 19 3.92 14.66 -22.19
C VAL A 19 2.71 15.47 -21.73
N SER A 20 1.52 14.99 -22.04
CA SER A 20 0.28 15.63 -21.60
C SER A 20 0.09 15.40 -20.10
N ALA A 21 -0.35 16.43 -19.37
CA ALA A 21 -0.73 16.27 -17.97
C ALA A 21 -1.86 15.25 -17.74
N SER A 22 -2.58 14.88 -18.81
CA SER A 22 -3.59 13.81 -18.79
C SER A 22 -2.99 12.39 -18.71
N ASP A 23 -1.66 12.24 -18.96
CA ASP A 23 -0.98 10.96 -18.85
C ASP A 23 -0.60 10.62 -17.41
N PHE A 24 -0.72 11.59 -16.48
CA PHE A 24 -0.54 11.41 -15.05
C PHE A 24 -1.91 11.26 -14.38
N ASN A 25 -2.46 10.06 -14.39
CA ASN A 25 -3.62 9.73 -13.57
C ASN A 25 -3.15 9.47 -12.13
N PHE A 26 -3.08 10.52 -11.30
CA PHE A 26 -2.62 10.44 -9.91
C PHE A 26 -3.65 9.86 -8.95
N ASP A 27 -4.87 9.63 -9.39
CA ASP A 27 -5.94 9.12 -8.53
C ASP A 27 -6.33 7.69 -8.94
N THR A 28 -5.41 6.76 -8.73
CA THR A 28 -5.72 5.33 -8.86
C THR A 28 -6.31 4.76 -7.58
N GLY A 29 -6.33 5.52 -6.47
CA GLY A 29 -6.64 5.00 -5.13
C GLY A 29 -5.63 3.97 -4.62
N LEU A 30 -4.54 3.76 -5.35
CA LEU A 30 -3.48 2.82 -4.99
C LEU A 30 -2.28 3.55 -4.38
N ALA A 31 -1.63 2.90 -3.42
CA ALA A 31 -0.35 3.36 -2.89
C ALA A 31 0.70 3.44 -4.00
N LEU A 32 1.47 4.54 -4.01
CA LEU A 32 2.50 4.75 -5.03
C LEU A 32 3.66 3.77 -4.86
N LYS A 33 4.13 3.23 -5.98
CA LYS A 33 5.39 2.48 -6.02
C LYS A 33 6.57 3.44 -5.98
N SER A 34 7.57 3.11 -5.17
CA SER A 34 8.75 3.94 -5.00
C SER A 34 9.98 3.09 -4.76
N ASP A 35 11.08 3.43 -5.43
CA ASP A 35 12.40 2.84 -5.16
C ASP A 35 12.94 3.22 -3.76
N LEU A 36 12.30 4.20 -3.10
CA LEU A 36 12.61 4.65 -1.74
C LEU A 36 11.61 4.14 -0.70
N ALA A 37 10.76 3.17 -1.04
CA ALA A 37 9.75 2.65 -0.12
C ALA A 37 10.37 2.09 1.18
N ASP A 38 11.58 1.52 1.10
CA ASP A 38 12.35 1.03 2.26
C ASP A 38 12.94 2.14 3.14
N LYS A 39 12.82 3.42 2.74
CA LYS A 39 13.21 4.62 3.51
C LYS A 39 12.00 5.36 4.11
N ALA A 40 10.80 4.89 3.82
CA ALA A 40 9.59 5.51 4.37
C ALA A 40 9.44 5.25 5.88
N THR A 41 8.63 6.08 6.54
CA THR A 41 8.29 5.86 7.94
C THR A 41 7.42 4.62 8.08
N ILE A 42 7.91 3.64 8.83
CA ILE A 42 7.20 2.44 9.21
C ILE A 42 6.57 2.65 10.58
N THR A 43 5.32 2.28 10.73
CA THR A 43 4.51 2.44 11.95
C THR A 43 4.40 1.14 12.74
N SER A 44 4.30 0.02 12.03
CA SER A 44 4.20 -1.32 12.64
C SER A 44 4.82 -2.38 11.73
N MET A 45 5.19 -3.51 12.33
CA MET A 45 5.61 -4.71 11.62
C MET A 45 5.18 -5.96 12.35
N HIS A 46 4.93 -7.03 11.61
CA HIS A 46 4.66 -8.35 12.16
C HIS A 46 5.55 -9.40 11.52
N THR A 47 6.00 -10.36 12.34
CA THR A 47 6.85 -11.46 11.89
C THR A 47 6.09 -12.78 12.00
N TYR A 48 6.08 -13.55 10.90
CA TYR A 48 5.57 -14.91 10.89
C TYR A 48 6.64 -15.82 10.25
N ASN A 49 7.24 -16.72 11.03
CA ASN A 49 8.45 -17.47 10.65
C ASN A 49 9.59 -16.50 10.23
N ASP A 50 10.21 -16.72 9.08
CA ASP A 50 11.29 -15.86 8.54
C ASP A 50 10.76 -14.65 7.75
N ARG A 51 9.44 -14.53 7.65
CA ARG A 51 8.79 -13.46 6.91
C ARG A 51 8.45 -12.29 7.82
N VAL A 52 8.76 -11.10 7.36
CA VAL A 52 8.36 -9.84 8.00
C VAL A 52 7.47 -9.06 7.04
N VAL A 53 6.34 -8.58 7.53
CA VAL A 53 5.50 -7.60 6.82
C VAL A 53 5.50 -6.32 7.65
N ALA A 54 5.79 -5.19 7.02
CA ALA A 54 5.85 -3.88 7.64
C ALA A 54 4.91 -2.91 6.94
N VAL A 55 4.23 -2.07 7.70
CA VAL A 55 3.29 -1.07 7.20
C VAL A 55 3.70 0.33 7.64
N GLY A 56 3.26 1.36 6.91
CA GLY A 56 3.65 2.72 7.22
C GLY A 56 2.80 3.79 6.56
N VAL A 57 3.39 4.96 6.43
CA VAL A 57 2.76 6.15 5.83
C VAL A 57 2.46 5.93 4.35
N HIS A 58 1.47 6.67 3.83
CA HIS A 58 1.09 6.66 2.41
C HIS A 58 0.73 5.29 1.84
N GLY A 59 0.16 4.39 2.67
CA GLY A 59 -0.22 3.04 2.26
C GLY A 59 0.97 2.13 1.95
N ILE A 60 2.18 2.50 2.39
CA ILE A 60 3.36 1.67 2.15
C ILE A 60 3.24 0.37 2.94
N ILE A 61 3.39 -0.73 2.22
CA ILE A 61 3.53 -2.07 2.77
C ILE A 61 4.77 -2.71 2.17
N LEU A 62 5.64 -3.22 3.03
CA LEU A 62 6.89 -3.88 2.66
C LEU A 62 6.86 -5.33 3.15
N THR A 63 7.39 -6.24 2.34
CA THR A 63 7.58 -7.64 2.71
C THR A 63 9.04 -8.04 2.62
N SER A 64 9.50 -8.81 3.59
CA SER A 64 10.82 -9.44 3.61
C SER A 64 10.67 -10.96 3.83
N HIS A 65 11.47 -11.75 3.15
CA HIS A 65 11.54 -13.21 3.29
C HIS A 65 12.87 -13.68 3.90
N ASN A 66 13.62 -12.75 4.50
CA ASN A 66 14.94 -13.01 5.07
C ASN A 66 15.23 -12.13 6.29
N MET A 67 14.21 -12.02 7.17
CA MET A 67 14.29 -11.28 8.44
C MET A 67 14.77 -9.83 8.26
N GLY A 68 14.26 -9.13 7.21
CA GLY A 68 14.55 -7.72 6.98
C GLY A 68 15.85 -7.44 6.24
N SER A 69 16.60 -8.46 5.79
CA SER A 69 17.83 -8.25 5.02
C SER A 69 17.56 -7.62 3.65
N THR A 70 16.43 -7.95 3.03
CA THR A 70 15.94 -7.30 1.80
C THR A 70 14.43 -7.10 1.88
N TRP A 71 13.95 -6.03 1.24
CA TRP A 71 12.55 -5.65 1.25
C TRP A 71 11.99 -5.52 -0.17
N LYS A 72 10.71 -5.85 -0.32
CA LYS A 72 9.92 -5.59 -1.53
C LYS A 72 8.66 -4.87 -1.15
N GLN A 73 8.31 -3.82 -1.89
CA GLN A 73 7.02 -3.15 -1.73
C GLN A 73 5.90 -4.03 -2.27
N ALA A 74 4.76 -4.07 -1.57
CA ALA A 74 3.52 -4.72 -2.02
C ALA A 74 3.15 -4.29 -3.44
N GLU A 75 2.57 -5.18 -4.23
CA GLU A 75 2.30 -4.92 -5.65
C GLU A 75 1.06 -4.05 -5.84
N GLN A 76 0.02 -4.29 -5.05
CA GLN A 76 -1.23 -3.55 -5.09
C GLN A 76 -1.76 -3.31 -3.69
N VAL A 77 -1.91 -2.03 -3.32
CA VAL A 77 -2.49 -1.59 -2.04
C VAL A 77 -3.52 -0.50 -2.35
N PRO A 78 -4.83 -0.77 -2.24
CA PRO A 78 -5.90 0.18 -2.55
C PRO A 78 -6.15 1.14 -1.37
N PHE A 79 -5.08 1.80 -0.90
CA PHE A 79 -5.11 2.72 0.23
C PHE A 79 -3.86 3.62 0.20
N THR A 80 -4.05 4.90 0.46
CA THR A 80 -2.99 5.91 0.33
C THR A 80 -2.69 6.67 1.62
N ASN A 81 -3.49 6.46 2.70
CA ASN A 81 -3.25 7.06 4.01
C ASN A 81 -2.33 6.21 4.87
N THR A 82 -2.07 6.64 6.10
CA THR A 82 -1.18 5.93 7.02
C THR A 82 -1.84 4.66 7.56
N LEU A 83 -1.14 3.54 7.42
CA LEU A 83 -1.42 2.30 8.14
C LEU A 83 -0.77 2.35 9.52
N THR A 84 -1.43 1.83 10.54
CA THR A 84 -1.04 1.95 11.95
C THR A 84 -0.60 0.63 12.55
N ASP A 85 -1.20 -0.49 12.12
CA ASP A 85 -0.88 -1.82 12.65
C ASP A 85 -1.08 -2.92 11.60
N ILE A 86 -0.42 -4.06 11.82
CA ILE A 86 -0.38 -5.22 10.94
C ILE A 86 -0.30 -6.51 11.74
N GLN A 87 -1.07 -7.53 11.35
CA GLN A 87 -0.91 -8.88 11.86
C GLN A 87 -1.06 -9.92 10.75
N CYS A 88 -0.20 -10.95 10.77
CA CYS A 88 -0.33 -12.15 9.94
C CYS A 88 -0.60 -13.35 10.84
N VAL A 89 -1.56 -14.19 10.48
CA VAL A 89 -1.86 -15.45 11.18
C VAL A 89 -1.31 -16.68 10.45
N SER A 90 -0.83 -16.46 9.22
CA SER A 90 -0.14 -17.48 8.42
C SER A 90 0.84 -16.81 7.43
N GLU A 91 1.52 -17.60 6.63
CA GLU A 91 2.38 -17.08 5.55
C GLU A 91 1.60 -16.32 4.47
N SER A 92 0.32 -16.58 4.33
CA SER A 92 -0.53 -15.96 3.30
C SER A 92 -1.54 -14.94 3.85
N GLN A 93 -2.06 -15.14 5.07
CA GLN A 93 -3.16 -14.37 5.62
C GLN A 93 -2.64 -13.25 6.52
N CYS A 94 -2.84 -12.00 6.09
CA CYS A 94 -2.42 -10.81 6.81
C CYS A 94 -3.53 -9.75 6.79
N TRP A 95 -3.68 -9.03 7.89
CA TRP A 95 -4.57 -7.87 8.02
C TRP A 95 -3.78 -6.65 8.45
N ALA A 96 -4.09 -5.49 7.86
CA ALA A 96 -3.53 -4.21 8.24
C ALA A 96 -4.66 -3.20 8.50
N VAL A 97 -4.44 -2.30 9.44
CA VAL A 97 -5.41 -1.26 9.79
C VAL A 97 -4.77 0.11 9.75
N GLY A 98 -5.59 1.16 9.63
CA GLY A 98 -5.07 2.52 9.51
C GLY A 98 -6.12 3.61 9.64
N HIS A 99 -5.77 4.77 9.09
CA HIS A 99 -6.65 5.94 9.01
C HIS A 99 -7.94 5.63 8.25
N ASP A 100 -8.93 6.53 8.33
CA ASP A 100 -10.27 6.37 7.75
C ASP A 100 -10.95 5.07 8.24
N PHE A 101 -10.62 4.64 9.46
CA PHE A 101 -11.03 3.34 10.02
C PHE A 101 -10.89 2.18 9.02
N THR A 102 -9.79 2.18 8.26
CA THR A 102 -9.57 1.18 7.21
C THR A 102 -9.07 -0.14 7.78
N ILE A 103 -9.58 -1.24 7.22
CA ILE A 103 -9.11 -2.61 7.41
C ILE A 103 -8.79 -3.18 6.02
N LEU A 104 -7.52 -3.56 5.84
CA LEU A 104 -7.04 -4.23 4.63
C LEU A 104 -6.77 -5.70 4.93
N HIS A 105 -6.97 -6.55 3.93
CA HIS A 105 -6.68 -7.98 3.98
C HIS A 105 -5.83 -8.43 2.79
N SER A 106 -4.91 -9.34 3.04
CA SER A 106 -4.10 -10.01 2.02
C SER A 106 -4.16 -11.51 2.22
N VAL A 107 -4.36 -12.24 1.11
CA VAL A 107 -4.38 -13.71 1.07
C VAL A 107 -3.12 -14.31 0.42
N ASP A 108 -2.17 -13.47 0.03
CA ASP A 108 -0.94 -13.87 -0.67
C ASP A 108 0.33 -13.39 0.03
N GLY A 109 0.16 -13.12 1.34
CA GLY A 109 1.23 -12.76 2.24
C GLY A 109 1.73 -11.34 2.05
N GLY A 110 0.83 -10.40 1.77
CA GLY A 110 1.12 -8.97 1.71
C GLY A 110 1.63 -8.49 0.37
N LYS A 111 1.49 -9.28 -0.71
CA LYS A 111 1.78 -8.81 -2.06
C LYS A 111 0.66 -7.93 -2.59
N ASN A 112 -0.59 -8.42 -2.47
CA ASN A 112 -1.78 -7.73 -2.91
C ASN A 112 -2.75 -7.62 -1.73
N TRP A 113 -3.46 -6.50 -1.67
CA TRP A 113 -4.36 -6.15 -0.59
C TRP A 113 -5.71 -5.76 -1.14
N GLU A 114 -6.75 -5.99 -0.35
CA GLU A 114 -8.12 -5.54 -0.60
C GLU A 114 -8.67 -4.81 0.62
N VAL A 115 -9.61 -3.90 0.42
CA VAL A 115 -10.31 -3.21 1.51
C VAL A 115 -11.44 -4.11 1.98
N GLN A 116 -11.43 -4.53 3.24
CA GLN A 116 -12.55 -5.22 3.89
C GLN A 116 -13.52 -4.23 4.57
N TYR A 117 -12.97 -3.12 5.09
CA TYR A 117 -13.77 -2.07 5.73
C TYR A 117 -13.06 -0.73 5.61
N ASN A 118 -13.83 0.34 5.44
CA ASN A 118 -13.38 1.71 5.64
C ASN A 118 -14.56 2.62 6.00
N ASP A 119 -14.26 3.77 6.63
CA ASP A 119 -15.23 4.81 6.96
C ASP A 119 -14.57 6.17 6.67
N ILE A 120 -14.63 6.57 5.40
CA ILE A 120 -13.97 7.78 4.89
C ILE A 120 -14.55 9.09 5.40
N ASP A 121 -15.75 9.05 6.02
CA ASP A 121 -16.36 10.22 6.63
C ASP A 121 -15.73 10.58 7.98
N PHE A 122 -14.93 9.66 8.54
CA PHE A 122 -14.20 9.86 9.78
C PHE A 122 -12.68 9.87 9.53
N ASP A 123 -12.06 11.04 9.65
CA ASP A 123 -10.60 11.19 9.69
C ASP A 123 -10.04 10.71 11.06
N ALA A 124 -10.13 9.39 11.27
CA ALA A 124 -9.69 8.75 12.51
C ALA A 124 -9.16 7.33 12.22
N PRO A 125 -8.11 6.88 12.95
CA PRO A 125 -7.53 5.57 12.72
C PRO A 125 -8.16 4.45 13.56
N PHE A 126 -8.18 3.22 13.01
CA PHE A 126 -7.92 2.05 13.83
C PHE A 126 -6.45 2.10 14.27
N LEU A 127 -6.19 1.69 15.50
CA LEU A 127 -4.87 1.79 16.13
C LEU A 127 -4.20 0.43 16.28
N SER A 128 -5.00 -0.63 16.44
CA SER A 128 -4.48 -1.99 16.57
C SER A 128 -5.47 -3.03 16.07
N ILE A 129 -4.92 -4.14 15.60
CA ILE A 129 -5.66 -5.33 15.18
C ILE A 129 -5.12 -6.56 15.88
N HIS A 130 -6.02 -7.45 16.31
CA HIS A 130 -5.69 -8.77 16.80
C HIS A 130 -6.58 -9.83 16.17
N MET A 131 -5.95 -10.72 15.39
CA MET A 131 -6.57 -11.92 14.86
C MET A 131 -6.13 -13.10 15.68
N SER A 132 -7.06 -13.78 16.38
CA SER A 132 -6.75 -15.00 17.14
C SER A 132 -6.53 -16.21 16.23
N ASP A 133 -7.16 -16.19 15.06
CA ASP A 133 -7.01 -17.14 13.97
C ASP A 133 -7.46 -16.49 12.64
N TYR A 134 -7.62 -17.26 11.57
CA TYR A 134 -7.99 -16.74 10.25
C TYR A 134 -9.47 -16.31 10.15
N LEU A 135 -10.32 -16.61 11.14
CA LEU A 135 -11.75 -16.22 11.18
C LEU A 135 -12.04 -15.14 12.22
N ASN A 136 -11.40 -15.24 13.39
CA ASN A 136 -11.79 -14.45 14.55
C ASN A 136 -10.80 -13.32 14.83
N GLY A 137 -11.31 -12.10 14.95
CA GLY A 137 -10.49 -10.94 15.20
C GLY A 137 -11.24 -9.77 15.82
N ILE A 138 -10.44 -8.83 16.32
CA ILE A 138 -10.89 -7.55 16.87
C ILE A 138 -9.97 -6.44 16.38
N VAL A 139 -10.55 -5.29 16.09
CA VAL A 139 -9.85 -4.04 15.85
C VAL A 139 -10.30 -3.00 16.85
N VAL A 140 -9.38 -2.14 17.27
CA VAL A 140 -9.66 -1.01 18.16
C VAL A 140 -9.07 0.26 17.60
N GLY A 141 -9.72 1.38 17.83
CA GLY A 141 -9.32 2.64 17.25
C GLY A 141 -9.63 3.86 18.11
N ALA A 142 -9.49 5.02 17.49
CA ALA A 142 -9.80 6.29 18.10
C ALA A 142 -11.28 6.38 18.51
N PHE A 143 -11.56 7.27 19.47
CA PHE A 143 -12.92 7.57 19.96
C PHE A 143 -13.68 6.36 20.50
N GLY A 144 -12.97 5.33 20.98
CA GLY A 144 -13.59 4.10 21.50
C GLY A 144 -14.16 3.19 20.40
N LYS A 145 -13.88 3.45 19.13
CA LYS A 145 -14.30 2.56 18.03
C LYS A 145 -13.65 1.20 18.20
N SER A 146 -14.48 0.15 18.20
CA SER A 146 -14.02 -1.23 18.15
C SER A 146 -14.97 -2.06 17.30
N MET A 147 -14.40 -3.04 16.58
CA MET A 147 -15.18 -3.96 15.74
C MET A 147 -14.60 -5.35 15.87
N THR A 148 -15.47 -6.35 15.69
CA THR A 148 -15.09 -7.77 15.69
C THR A 148 -15.54 -8.46 14.41
N THR A 149 -14.83 -9.51 14.06
CA THR A 149 -15.20 -10.45 12.99
C THR A 149 -15.14 -11.89 13.52
N ASN A 150 -15.93 -12.78 12.93
CA ASN A 150 -15.88 -14.22 13.13
C ASN A 150 -15.92 -15.01 11.79
N ASP A 151 -15.70 -14.31 10.69
CA ASP A 151 -15.71 -14.84 9.32
C ASP A 151 -14.50 -14.38 8.48
N GLY A 152 -13.40 -14.00 9.15
CA GLY A 152 -12.17 -13.57 8.47
C GLY A 152 -12.23 -12.15 7.90
N GLY A 153 -13.23 -11.35 8.37
CA GLY A 153 -13.42 -9.99 7.94
C GLY A 153 -14.31 -9.81 6.72
N GLU A 154 -15.03 -10.88 6.29
CA GLU A 154 -16.13 -10.72 5.34
C GLU A 154 -17.19 -9.77 5.91
N ASN A 155 -17.38 -9.83 7.24
CA ASN A 155 -18.21 -8.88 7.98
C ASN A 155 -17.48 -8.39 9.24
N TRP A 156 -17.55 -7.07 9.48
CA TRP A 156 -17.07 -6.43 10.69
C TRP A 156 -18.24 -5.77 11.41
N SER A 157 -18.41 -6.08 12.70
CA SER A 157 -19.51 -5.59 13.55
C SER A 157 -18.96 -4.75 14.70
N SER A 158 -19.58 -3.57 14.95
CA SER A 158 -19.24 -2.73 16.11
C SER A 158 -19.58 -3.46 17.41
N THR A 159 -18.72 -3.35 18.40
CA THR A 159 -18.88 -3.87 19.76
C THR A 159 -19.35 -2.79 20.71
#